data_927b2e3b6b2fd26f891c3b08b63867ee
#
_entry.id   927b2e3b6b2fd26f891c3b08b63867ee
#
_cell.length_a   1.000
_cell.length_b   1.000
_cell.length_c   1.000
_cell.angle_alpha   90.00
_cell.angle_beta   90.00
_cell.angle_gamma   90.00
#
_symmetry.space_group_name_H-M   'P 1'
#
loop_
_entity.id
_entity.type
_entity.pdbx_description
1 polymer ?
#
loop_
_entity_poly.entity_id
_entity_poly.type
_entity_poly.pdbx_seq_one_letter_code
_entity_poly.pdbx_strand_id
1 'polypeptide(L)'
;MSRLRRIALRVPDGEAEPVRARLLELSPDGFEEVEVDGGVVELAVYAGSEGAAELLAKLPGATVEPVVEGWEDAWRDFHRPVVAGGLWLGPPWRTPPDPAQAVVIDPGRAFGTGAHPTTRLCVELLATGLRGGSLLDVGCGSGVLSIAAVRLGFAPVLAVDVDPVAVETTRENAAANGVAVDAAVLDALAEPLPVADVAVANVLLGPVEAILARLDAREAITSGYLAGERPAHAGWGHVETAELDGWAADRFRRRLGAGPASATILP
;
A
#
# COMPACT_ATOMS: atom_id res chain seq x y z
N MET A 1 -22.08 13.40 17.01
CA MET A 1 -20.86 12.55 17.01
C MET A 1 -21.32 11.12 16.76
N SER A 2 -21.03 10.56 15.60
CA SER A 2 -21.36 9.17 15.25
C SER A 2 -20.52 8.25 16.14
N ARG A 3 -21.20 7.42 16.97
CA ARG A 3 -20.49 6.46 17.82
C ARG A 3 -19.93 5.38 16.93
N LEU A 4 -18.61 5.18 16.96
CA LEU A 4 -17.92 4.12 16.25
C LEU A 4 -18.40 2.75 16.76
N ARG A 5 -18.54 1.79 15.86
CA ARG A 5 -18.95 0.41 16.12
C ARG A 5 -17.90 -0.54 15.60
N ARG A 6 -17.60 -1.59 16.33
CA ARG A 6 -16.77 -2.71 15.92
C ARG A 6 -17.69 -3.81 15.41
N ILE A 7 -17.50 -4.22 14.17
CA ILE A 7 -18.22 -5.31 13.51
C ILE A 7 -17.27 -6.48 13.41
N ALA A 8 -17.52 -7.56 14.14
CA ALA A 8 -16.62 -8.69 14.27
C ALA A 8 -17.26 -9.99 13.78
N LEU A 9 -16.49 -10.83 13.12
CA LEU A 9 -16.89 -12.16 12.66
C LEU A 9 -15.82 -13.18 13.08
N ARG A 10 -16.25 -14.28 13.73
CA ARG A 10 -15.38 -15.38 14.10
C ARG A 10 -15.52 -16.52 13.10
N VAL A 11 -14.39 -16.99 12.58
CA VAL A 11 -14.33 -18.08 11.62
C VAL A 11 -13.19 -19.04 11.96
N PRO A 12 -13.30 -20.34 11.64
CA PRO A 12 -12.15 -21.24 11.69
C PRO A 12 -11.01 -20.68 10.82
N ASP A 13 -9.76 -20.76 11.26
CA ASP A 13 -8.61 -20.20 10.52
C ASP A 13 -8.53 -20.76 9.08
N GLY A 14 -8.80 -22.06 8.90
CA GLY A 14 -8.83 -22.68 7.56
C GLY A 14 -9.94 -22.15 6.62
N GLU A 15 -10.91 -21.38 7.13
CA GLU A 15 -12.02 -20.79 6.37
C GLU A 15 -11.92 -19.26 6.33
N ALA A 16 -10.86 -18.65 6.90
CA ALA A 16 -10.74 -17.21 7.06
C ALA A 16 -10.40 -16.47 5.75
N GLU A 17 -9.73 -17.12 4.81
CA GLU A 17 -9.22 -16.44 3.60
C GLU A 17 -10.32 -15.80 2.73
N PRO A 18 -11.45 -16.45 2.43
CA PRO A 18 -12.55 -15.80 1.73
C PRO A 18 -13.15 -14.61 2.49
N VAL A 19 -13.12 -14.67 3.85
CA VAL A 19 -13.62 -13.58 4.70
C VAL A 19 -12.64 -12.42 4.70
N ARG A 20 -11.33 -12.67 4.76
CA ARG A 20 -10.28 -11.64 4.63
C ARG A 20 -10.43 -10.89 3.31
N ALA A 21 -10.54 -11.61 2.18
CA ALA A 21 -10.75 -11.02 0.87
C ALA A 21 -12.03 -10.16 0.85
N ARG A 22 -13.13 -10.68 1.42
CA ARG A 22 -14.40 -9.94 1.47
C ARG A 22 -14.32 -8.70 2.34
N LEU A 23 -13.61 -8.74 3.46
CA LEU A 23 -13.43 -7.59 4.33
C LEU A 23 -12.59 -6.50 3.65
N LEU A 24 -11.56 -6.85 2.90
CA LEU A 24 -10.78 -5.89 2.11
C LEU A 24 -11.61 -5.18 1.04
N GLU A 25 -12.57 -5.88 0.41
CA GLU A 25 -13.52 -5.25 -0.52
C GLU A 25 -14.47 -4.26 0.19
N LEU A 26 -14.91 -4.59 1.40
CA LEU A 26 -15.89 -3.81 2.16
C LEU A 26 -15.26 -2.69 2.99
N SER A 27 -14.03 -2.87 3.41
CA SER A 27 -13.22 -1.96 4.22
C SER A 27 -11.80 -1.91 3.66
N PRO A 28 -11.56 -1.12 2.60
CA PRO A 28 -10.23 -0.97 1.99
C PRO A 28 -9.17 -0.45 2.97
N ASP A 29 -9.60 0.21 4.04
CA ASP A 29 -8.74 0.70 5.13
C ASP A 29 -8.13 -0.43 5.98
N GLY A 30 -8.54 -1.68 5.72
CA GLY A 30 -8.08 -2.86 6.43
C GLY A 30 -9.07 -3.35 7.48
N PHE A 31 -8.67 -4.42 8.16
CA PHE A 31 -9.42 -5.04 9.24
C PHE A 31 -8.47 -5.49 10.37
N GLU A 32 -9.01 -5.64 11.56
CA GLU A 32 -8.33 -6.24 12.70
C GLU A 32 -8.46 -7.76 12.61
N GLU A 33 -7.38 -8.49 12.88
CA GLU A 33 -7.39 -9.95 13.01
C GLU A 33 -6.79 -10.35 14.34
N VAL A 34 -7.51 -11.16 15.09
CA VAL A 34 -7.08 -11.68 16.39
C VAL A 34 -7.26 -13.19 16.40
N GLU A 35 -6.19 -13.92 16.73
CA GLU A 35 -6.27 -15.34 16.96
C GLU A 35 -7.01 -15.61 18.29
N VAL A 36 -8.08 -16.42 18.22
CA VAL A 36 -8.88 -16.81 19.36
C VAL A 36 -8.61 -18.29 19.64
N ASP A 37 -8.73 -18.70 20.89
CA ASP A 37 -8.47 -20.10 21.29
C ASP A 37 -9.19 -21.13 20.40
N GLY A 38 -8.48 -22.22 20.05
CA GLY A 38 -9.05 -23.34 19.32
C GLY A 38 -8.98 -23.28 17.79
N GLY A 39 -8.07 -22.49 17.22
CA GLY A 39 -7.90 -22.39 15.76
C GLY A 39 -9.01 -21.58 15.09
N VAL A 40 -9.57 -20.63 15.81
CA VAL A 40 -10.55 -19.65 15.34
C VAL A 40 -9.87 -18.29 15.26
N VAL A 41 -10.10 -17.56 14.19
CA VAL A 41 -9.72 -16.15 14.06
C VAL A 41 -10.95 -15.26 14.16
N GLU A 42 -10.80 -14.13 14.82
CA GLU A 42 -11.79 -13.06 14.84
C GLU A 42 -11.30 -11.94 13.93
N LEU A 43 -12.11 -11.61 12.94
CA LEU A 43 -11.87 -10.55 11.97
C LEU A 43 -12.83 -9.42 12.27
N ALA A 44 -12.34 -8.18 12.39
CA ALA A 44 -13.19 -7.05 12.74
C ALA A 44 -12.88 -5.81 11.91
N VAL A 45 -13.93 -5.05 11.59
CA VAL A 45 -13.86 -3.73 10.95
C VAL A 45 -14.57 -2.68 11.81
N TYR A 46 -14.23 -1.44 11.61
CA TYR A 46 -14.76 -0.31 12.38
C TYR A 46 -15.54 0.62 11.46
N ALA A 47 -16.75 0.99 11.88
CA ALA A 47 -17.59 1.91 11.11
C ALA A 47 -18.45 2.81 12.01
N GLY A 48 -18.82 3.96 11.49
CA GLY A 48 -19.85 4.79 12.13
C GLY A 48 -21.22 4.08 12.11
N SER A 49 -22.18 4.56 12.91
CA SER A 49 -23.46 3.88 13.12
C SER A 49 -24.23 3.56 11.83
N GLU A 50 -24.13 4.39 10.79
CA GLU A 50 -24.78 4.16 9.49
C GLU A 50 -24.01 3.08 8.67
N GLY A 51 -22.70 3.17 8.59
CA GLY A 51 -21.85 2.18 7.90
C GLY A 51 -21.88 0.81 8.56
N ALA A 52 -22.05 0.74 9.88
CA ALA A 52 -22.15 -0.51 10.60
C ALA A 52 -23.39 -1.34 10.19
N ALA A 53 -24.52 -0.70 9.94
CA ALA A 53 -25.73 -1.37 9.47
C ALA A 53 -25.54 -1.96 8.05
N GLU A 54 -24.84 -1.24 7.18
CA GLU A 54 -24.52 -1.70 5.83
C GLU A 54 -23.54 -2.88 5.84
N LEU A 55 -22.50 -2.82 6.66
CA LEU A 55 -21.53 -3.90 6.82
C LEU A 55 -22.17 -5.18 7.38
N LEU A 56 -23.03 -5.05 8.39
CA LEU A 56 -23.78 -6.20 8.94
C LEU A 56 -24.64 -6.89 7.90
N ALA A 57 -25.29 -6.14 7.02
CA ALA A 57 -26.10 -6.72 5.94
C ALA A 57 -25.25 -7.52 4.93
N LYS A 58 -23.97 -7.20 4.81
CA LYS A 58 -23.00 -7.83 3.88
C LYS A 58 -22.13 -8.93 4.52
N LEU A 59 -22.16 -9.05 5.86
CA LEU A 59 -21.37 -9.99 6.66
C LEU A 59 -22.28 -10.86 7.54
N PRO A 60 -22.90 -11.91 7.00
CA PRO A 60 -23.77 -12.81 7.78
C PRO A 60 -23.02 -13.45 8.97
N GLY A 61 -23.60 -13.39 10.14
CA GLY A 61 -22.98 -13.94 11.36
C GLY A 61 -22.08 -12.96 12.13
N ALA A 62 -21.84 -11.76 11.59
CA ALA A 62 -21.09 -10.74 12.31
C ALA A 62 -21.88 -10.17 13.50
N THR A 63 -21.15 -9.83 14.56
CA THR A 63 -21.65 -9.15 15.75
C THR A 63 -21.26 -7.68 15.74
N VAL A 64 -22.07 -6.83 16.37
CA VAL A 64 -21.76 -5.41 16.56
C VAL A 64 -21.57 -5.11 18.03
N GLU A 65 -20.45 -4.51 18.33
CA GLU A 65 -20.12 -4.05 19.67
C GLU A 65 -19.92 -2.53 19.68
N PRO A 66 -20.36 -1.84 20.73
CA PRO A 66 -19.96 -0.47 20.93
C PRO A 66 -18.46 -0.42 21.19
N VAL A 67 -17.76 0.48 20.52
CA VAL A 67 -16.36 0.73 20.82
C VAL A 67 -16.26 1.43 22.16
N VAL A 68 -15.59 0.81 23.13
CA VAL A 68 -15.46 1.34 24.50
C VAL A 68 -14.46 2.52 24.49
N GLU A 69 -14.65 3.51 25.37
CA GLU A 69 -13.66 4.57 25.59
C GLU A 69 -12.27 3.97 25.86
N GLY A 70 -11.24 4.44 25.12
CA GLY A 70 -9.89 3.87 25.16
C GLY A 70 -9.52 2.98 23.96
N TRP A 71 -10.43 2.70 23.03
CA TRP A 71 -10.14 1.98 21.80
C TRP A 71 -9.08 2.70 20.94
N GLU A 72 -9.06 4.05 21.02
CA GLU A 72 -8.04 4.88 20.33
C GLU A 72 -6.63 4.52 20.77
N ASP A 73 -6.43 4.15 22.04
CA ASP A 73 -5.15 3.73 22.56
C ASP A 73 -4.81 2.31 22.08
N ALA A 74 -5.78 1.39 22.03
CA ALA A 74 -5.60 0.05 21.49
C ALA A 74 -5.30 0.09 19.97
N TRP A 75 -6.02 0.93 19.23
CA TRP A 75 -5.76 1.16 17.80
C TRP A 75 -4.37 1.77 17.58
N ARG A 76 -3.95 2.72 18.39
CA ARG A 76 -2.60 3.28 18.35
C ARG A 76 -1.52 2.26 18.69
N ASP A 77 -1.78 1.34 19.60
CA ASP A 77 -0.84 0.28 19.98
C ASP A 77 -0.73 -0.80 18.90
N PHE A 78 -1.76 -0.99 18.10
CA PHE A 78 -1.72 -1.87 16.92
C PHE A 78 -0.77 -1.34 15.84
N HIS A 79 -0.73 -0.02 15.62
CA HIS A 79 0.16 0.60 14.64
C HIS A 79 1.58 0.74 15.19
N ARG A 80 2.35 -0.35 15.11
CA ARG A 80 3.75 -0.37 15.57
C ARG A 80 4.67 0.09 14.44
N PRO A 81 5.70 0.89 14.77
CA PRO A 81 6.73 1.23 13.79
C PRO A 81 7.49 -0.01 13.33
N VAL A 82 7.95 0.03 12.09
CA VAL A 82 8.82 -0.98 11.50
C VAL A 82 10.06 -0.31 10.90
N VAL A 83 11.09 -1.12 10.61
CA VAL A 83 12.28 -0.66 9.87
C VAL A 83 12.33 -1.42 8.56
N ALA A 84 12.50 -0.69 7.46
CA ALA A 84 12.71 -1.24 6.12
C ALA A 84 13.66 -0.34 5.32
N GLY A 85 14.60 -0.90 4.58
CA GLY A 85 15.59 -0.17 3.79
C GLY A 85 16.42 0.85 4.58
N GLY A 86 16.60 0.62 5.90
CA GLY A 86 17.26 1.55 6.80
C GLY A 86 16.38 2.71 7.27
N LEU A 87 15.14 2.82 6.81
CA LEU A 87 14.20 3.84 7.24
C LEU A 87 13.30 3.33 8.36
N TRP A 88 12.96 4.22 9.30
CA TRP A 88 11.93 4.00 10.28
C TRP A 88 10.57 4.42 9.66
N LEU A 89 9.60 3.52 9.63
CA LEU A 89 8.24 3.79 9.14
C LEU A 89 7.28 3.65 10.32
N GLY A 90 6.49 4.67 10.59
CA GLY A 90 5.57 4.60 11.72
C GLY A 90 4.63 5.79 11.84
N PRO A 91 3.68 5.70 12.80
CA PRO A 91 2.65 6.70 12.99
C PRO A 91 3.16 7.94 13.73
N PRO A 92 2.44 9.09 13.63
CA PRO A 92 2.89 10.36 14.22
C PRO A 92 2.93 10.38 15.76
N TRP A 93 2.23 9.47 16.44
CA TRP A 93 2.27 9.34 17.92
C TRP A 93 3.44 8.49 18.45
N ARG A 94 4.32 8.01 17.59
CA ARG A 94 5.56 7.31 17.95
C ARG A 94 6.75 8.16 17.53
N THR A 95 7.71 8.30 18.42
CA THR A 95 8.90 9.13 18.16
C THR A 95 9.95 8.30 17.41
N PRO A 96 10.36 8.71 16.20
CA PRO A 96 11.45 8.04 15.48
C PRO A 96 12.79 8.30 16.18
N PRO A 97 13.73 7.34 16.16
CA PRO A 97 15.07 7.51 16.73
C PRO A 97 15.89 8.55 15.97
N ASP A 98 15.70 8.66 14.66
CA ASP A 98 16.29 9.68 13.79
C ASP A 98 15.23 10.24 12.85
N PRO A 99 14.81 11.50 13.00
CA PRO A 99 13.83 12.12 12.12
C PRO A 99 14.27 12.21 10.64
N ALA A 100 15.58 12.25 10.37
CA ALA A 100 16.10 12.30 9.00
C ALA A 100 15.93 10.97 8.27
N GLN A 101 15.81 9.86 8.99
CA GLN A 101 15.59 8.51 8.49
C GLN A 101 14.15 8.04 8.76
N ALA A 102 13.24 8.96 9.02
CA ALA A 102 11.87 8.63 9.35
C ALA A 102 10.90 8.91 8.18
N VAL A 103 9.96 8.00 8.02
CA VAL A 103 8.75 8.13 7.22
C VAL A 103 7.56 8.06 8.17
N VAL A 104 6.99 9.21 8.48
CA VAL A 104 5.86 9.33 9.40
C VAL A 104 4.57 9.31 8.60
N ILE A 105 3.72 8.31 8.82
CA ILE A 105 2.46 8.15 8.12
C ILE A 105 1.32 8.15 9.13
N ASP A 106 0.34 9.03 8.91
CA ASP A 106 -0.93 8.94 9.62
C ASP A 106 -1.82 7.90 8.95
N PRO A 107 -2.17 6.80 9.63
CA PRO A 107 -2.98 5.72 9.06
C PRO A 107 -4.47 6.07 8.86
N GLY A 108 -4.83 7.35 8.95
CA GLY A 108 -6.23 7.76 9.12
C GLY A 108 -7.14 7.75 7.90
N ARG A 109 -6.66 7.84 6.65
CA ARG A 109 -7.54 8.10 5.49
C ARG A 109 -7.26 7.32 4.21
N ALA A 110 -6.06 6.78 4.03
CA ALA A 110 -5.68 6.06 2.82
C ALA A 110 -4.90 4.79 3.17
N PHE A 111 -4.98 3.80 2.27
CA PHE A 111 -4.24 2.55 2.41
C PHE A 111 -2.73 2.79 2.46
N GLY A 112 -2.01 2.00 3.29
CA GLY A 112 -0.55 2.00 3.35
C GLY A 112 0.04 2.63 4.61
N THR A 113 -0.12 1.97 5.77
CA THR A 113 0.47 2.42 7.05
C THR A 113 2.00 2.28 7.12
N GLY A 114 2.61 1.64 6.11
CA GLY A 114 4.03 1.32 6.09
C GLY A 114 4.40 -0.02 6.75
N ALA A 115 3.55 -0.58 7.60
CA ALA A 115 3.83 -1.82 8.33
C ALA A 115 3.60 -3.09 7.49
N HIS A 116 2.76 -3.01 6.44
CA HIS A 116 2.42 -4.16 5.60
C HIS A 116 3.67 -4.76 4.92
N PRO A 117 3.80 -6.08 4.81
CA PRO A 117 4.95 -6.74 4.20
C PRO A 117 5.28 -6.22 2.79
N THR A 118 4.28 -5.99 1.94
CA THR A 118 4.48 -5.47 0.57
C THR A 118 5.14 -4.09 0.56
N THR A 119 4.74 -3.19 1.45
CA THR A 119 5.34 -1.85 1.58
C THR A 119 6.80 -1.96 2.04
N ARG A 120 7.07 -2.79 3.05
CA ARG A 120 8.43 -3.03 3.57
C ARG A 120 9.34 -3.58 2.48
N LEU A 121 8.87 -4.57 1.71
CA LEU A 121 9.60 -5.16 0.58
C LEU A 121 9.91 -4.12 -0.50
N CYS A 122 8.95 -3.27 -0.87
CA CYS A 122 9.20 -2.17 -1.83
C CYS A 122 10.28 -1.21 -1.32
N VAL A 123 10.24 -0.82 -0.04
CA VAL A 123 11.25 0.07 0.55
C VAL A 123 12.63 -0.58 0.59
N GLU A 124 12.73 -1.87 0.93
CA GLU A 124 14.00 -2.63 0.88
C GLU A 124 14.58 -2.66 -0.54
N LEU A 125 13.76 -2.95 -1.55
CA LEU A 125 14.22 -2.97 -2.95
C LEU A 125 14.60 -1.58 -3.48
N LEU A 126 13.90 -0.51 -3.03
CA LEU A 126 14.29 0.87 -3.35
C LEU A 126 15.65 1.24 -2.73
N ALA A 127 15.94 0.76 -1.52
CA ALA A 127 17.19 1.03 -0.82
C ALA A 127 18.37 0.24 -1.40
N THR A 128 18.10 -0.92 -2.04
CA THR A 128 19.12 -1.83 -2.55
C THR A 128 19.34 -1.67 -4.05
N GLY A 129 20.55 -1.27 -4.46
CA GLY A 129 20.96 -1.30 -5.88
C GLY A 129 20.40 -0.21 -6.78
N LEU A 130 19.53 0.66 -6.29
CA LEU A 130 19.04 1.85 -6.98
C LEU A 130 19.58 3.09 -6.28
N ARG A 131 20.05 4.07 -7.04
CA ARG A 131 20.64 5.28 -6.47
C ARG A 131 20.17 6.52 -7.23
N GLY A 132 19.28 7.29 -6.57
CA GLY A 132 18.82 8.57 -7.12
C GLY A 132 18.05 8.45 -8.44
N GLY A 133 17.88 9.58 -9.10
CA GLY A 133 17.06 9.71 -10.30
C GLY A 133 15.60 10.00 -9.97
N SER A 134 14.79 10.19 -11.02
CA SER A 134 13.35 10.42 -10.87
C SER A 134 12.63 9.12 -10.49
N LEU A 135 11.57 9.26 -9.67
CA LEU A 135 10.74 8.12 -9.30
C LEU A 135 9.25 8.43 -9.54
N LEU A 136 8.55 7.44 -10.07
CA LEU A 136 7.09 7.44 -10.22
C LEU A 136 6.49 6.39 -9.28
N ASP A 137 5.64 6.82 -8.36
CA ASP A 137 4.84 5.97 -7.45
C ASP A 137 3.42 5.83 -8.01
N VAL A 138 3.05 4.62 -8.43
CA VAL A 138 1.76 4.32 -9.08
C VAL A 138 0.84 3.59 -8.12
N GLY A 139 -0.28 4.21 -7.79
CA GLY A 139 -1.17 3.79 -6.70
C GLY A 139 -0.57 4.22 -5.36
N CYS A 140 -0.32 5.52 -5.20
CA CYS A 140 0.48 6.04 -4.09
C CYS A 140 -0.19 5.92 -2.71
N GLY A 141 -1.52 5.81 -2.63
CA GLY A 141 -2.25 5.66 -1.38
C GLY A 141 -1.92 6.74 -0.34
N SER A 142 -1.31 6.33 0.76
CA SER A 142 -0.83 7.23 1.82
C SER A 142 0.42 8.05 1.45
N GLY A 143 1.09 7.73 0.34
CA GLY A 143 2.36 8.32 -0.06
C GLY A 143 3.59 7.73 0.65
N VAL A 144 3.44 6.64 1.37
CA VAL A 144 4.54 6.03 2.14
C VAL A 144 5.75 5.70 1.28
N LEU A 145 5.56 5.13 0.06
CA LEU A 145 6.64 4.78 -0.86
C LEU A 145 7.26 6.03 -1.48
N SER A 146 6.45 7.02 -1.83
CA SER A 146 6.90 8.33 -2.32
C SER A 146 7.80 9.04 -1.31
N ILE A 147 7.39 9.09 -0.04
CA ILE A 147 8.16 9.73 1.04
C ILE A 147 9.44 8.94 1.32
N ALA A 148 9.34 7.60 1.36
CA ALA A 148 10.51 6.72 1.49
C ALA A 148 11.51 6.94 0.35
N ALA A 149 11.05 7.08 -0.89
CA ALA A 149 11.89 7.35 -2.04
C ALA A 149 12.67 8.67 -1.89
N VAL A 150 12.01 9.76 -1.44
CA VAL A 150 12.72 11.03 -1.17
C VAL A 150 13.78 10.86 -0.09
N ARG A 151 13.47 10.14 0.99
CA ARG A 151 14.45 9.84 2.06
C ARG A 151 15.65 9.02 1.57
N LEU A 152 15.44 8.14 0.57
CA LEU A 152 16.48 7.35 -0.08
C LEU A 152 17.25 8.11 -1.18
N GLY A 153 16.91 9.39 -1.42
CA GLY A 153 17.64 10.27 -2.33
C GLY A 153 17.12 10.30 -3.76
N PHE A 154 15.91 9.82 -4.02
CA PHE A 154 15.25 10.00 -5.31
C PHE A 154 14.69 11.42 -5.46
N ALA A 155 14.89 12.04 -6.63
CA ALA A 155 14.31 13.34 -6.97
C ALA A 155 14.35 13.55 -8.49
N PRO A 156 13.27 14.10 -9.11
CA PRO A 156 11.97 14.36 -8.51
C PRO A 156 11.20 13.06 -8.20
N VAL A 157 10.26 13.13 -7.25
CA VAL A 157 9.31 12.04 -6.97
C VAL A 157 7.92 12.48 -7.37
N LEU A 158 7.31 11.69 -8.25
CA LEU A 158 5.95 11.86 -8.76
C LEU A 158 5.08 10.75 -8.18
N ALA A 159 3.91 11.09 -7.68
CA ALA A 159 2.95 10.15 -7.10
C ALA A 159 1.62 10.25 -7.85
N VAL A 160 1.04 9.11 -8.24
CA VAL A 160 -0.25 9.12 -8.92
C VAL A 160 -1.19 8.09 -8.29
N ASP A 161 -2.45 8.45 -8.20
CA ASP A 161 -3.53 7.55 -7.76
C ASP A 161 -4.82 7.91 -8.49
N VAL A 162 -5.70 6.93 -8.68
CA VAL A 162 -7.03 7.17 -9.24
C VAL A 162 -7.96 7.83 -8.22
N ASP A 163 -7.72 7.60 -6.92
CA ASP A 163 -8.50 8.17 -5.83
C ASP A 163 -7.97 9.57 -5.44
N PRO A 164 -8.77 10.64 -5.58
CA PRO A 164 -8.38 11.97 -5.14
C PRO A 164 -8.12 12.06 -3.63
N VAL A 165 -8.73 11.19 -2.80
CA VAL A 165 -8.47 11.14 -1.35
C VAL A 165 -7.07 10.63 -1.08
N ALA A 166 -6.60 9.61 -1.81
CA ALA A 166 -5.24 9.10 -1.72
C ALA A 166 -4.21 10.19 -2.11
N VAL A 167 -4.46 10.92 -3.20
CA VAL A 167 -3.60 12.02 -3.65
C VAL A 167 -3.49 13.12 -2.60
N GLU A 168 -4.60 13.53 -1.98
CA GLU A 168 -4.58 14.55 -0.92
C GLU A 168 -3.86 14.04 0.32
N THR A 169 -4.10 12.79 0.73
CA THR A 169 -3.40 12.15 1.85
C THR A 169 -1.89 12.06 1.60
N THR A 170 -1.47 11.74 0.37
CA THR A 170 -0.05 11.76 -0.03
C THR A 170 0.55 13.16 0.16
N ARG A 171 -0.15 14.21 -0.25
CA ARG A 171 0.32 15.60 -0.08
C ARG A 171 0.44 16.00 1.39
N GLU A 172 -0.58 15.68 2.19
CA GLU A 172 -0.59 15.94 3.63
C GLU A 172 0.58 15.24 4.33
N ASN A 173 0.77 13.94 4.06
CA ASN A 173 1.86 13.16 4.64
C ASN A 173 3.23 13.65 4.16
N ALA A 174 3.41 13.99 2.88
CA ALA A 174 4.65 14.56 2.37
C ALA A 174 5.00 15.89 3.06
N ALA A 175 4.02 16.77 3.22
CA ALA A 175 4.18 18.04 3.95
C ALA A 175 4.55 17.80 5.42
N ALA A 176 3.89 16.87 6.10
CA ALA A 176 4.18 16.50 7.50
C ALA A 176 5.61 15.94 7.67
N ASN A 177 6.13 15.25 6.64
CA ASN A 177 7.50 14.76 6.63
C ASN A 177 8.53 15.80 6.12
N GLY A 178 8.10 16.99 5.67
CA GLY A 178 8.98 18.02 5.13
C GLY A 178 9.69 17.59 3.84
N VAL A 179 9.06 16.77 3.00
CA VAL A 179 9.61 16.28 1.73
C VAL A 179 8.78 16.78 0.54
N ALA A 180 9.43 16.92 -0.61
CA ALA A 180 8.78 17.32 -1.85
C ALA A 180 8.32 16.08 -2.64
N VAL A 181 7.01 15.96 -2.83
CA VAL A 181 6.38 14.94 -3.68
C VAL A 181 5.33 15.66 -4.53
N ASP A 182 5.38 15.48 -5.84
CA ASP A 182 4.36 15.95 -6.76
C ASP A 182 3.28 14.88 -6.91
N ALA A 183 2.10 15.11 -6.36
CA ALA A 183 1.01 14.14 -6.39
C ALA A 183 -0.14 14.61 -7.30
N ALA A 184 -0.67 13.70 -8.14
CA ALA A 184 -1.74 13.98 -9.09
C ALA A 184 -2.76 12.83 -9.18
N VAL A 185 -4.02 13.18 -9.40
CA VAL A 185 -5.05 12.20 -9.75
C VAL A 185 -4.81 11.76 -11.20
N LEU A 186 -4.62 10.44 -11.40
CA LEU A 186 -4.38 9.86 -12.70
C LEU A 186 -4.77 8.38 -12.71
N ASP A 187 -5.56 7.97 -13.70
CA ASP A 187 -5.85 6.56 -13.94
C ASP A 187 -4.69 5.91 -14.71
N ALA A 188 -3.84 5.19 -14.00
CA ALA A 188 -2.67 4.51 -14.56
C ALA A 188 -3.02 3.45 -15.62
N LEU A 189 -4.27 2.97 -15.65
CA LEU A 189 -4.75 1.99 -16.62
C LEU A 189 -5.32 2.63 -17.89
N ALA A 190 -5.69 3.91 -17.83
CA ALA A 190 -6.32 4.61 -18.94
C ALA A 190 -5.45 5.74 -19.53
N GLU A 191 -4.74 6.48 -18.69
CA GLU A 191 -4.00 7.69 -19.07
C GLU A 191 -2.50 7.42 -19.30
N PRO A 192 -1.79 8.28 -20.07
CA PRO A 192 -0.34 8.19 -20.20
C PRO A 192 0.37 8.40 -18.87
N LEU A 193 1.30 7.51 -18.54
CA LEU A 193 2.11 7.62 -17.33
C LEU A 193 3.28 8.58 -17.53
N PRO A 194 3.66 9.37 -16.51
CA PRO A 194 4.89 10.15 -16.52
C PRO A 194 6.13 9.27 -16.71
N VAL A 195 7.13 9.80 -17.42
CA VAL A 195 8.44 9.13 -17.57
C VAL A 195 9.25 9.30 -16.29
N ALA A 196 9.91 8.22 -15.85
CA ALA A 196 10.79 8.24 -14.68
C ALA A 196 11.98 7.30 -14.87
N ASP A 197 13.04 7.45 -14.06
CA ASP A 197 14.14 6.49 -14.04
C ASP A 197 13.70 5.18 -13.37
N VAL A 198 12.94 5.30 -12.28
CA VAL A 198 12.40 4.17 -11.49
C VAL A 198 10.89 4.35 -11.33
N ALA A 199 10.13 3.27 -11.44
CA ALA A 199 8.73 3.23 -11.05
C ALA A 199 8.53 2.23 -9.91
N VAL A 200 7.62 2.55 -8.98
CA VAL A 200 7.15 1.60 -7.97
C VAL A 200 5.62 1.49 -8.07
N ALA A 201 5.10 0.26 -7.94
CA ALA A 201 3.67 -0.01 -7.92
C ALA A 201 3.38 -1.12 -6.89
N ASN A 202 2.72 -0.75 -5.80
CA ASN A 202 2.29 -1.69 -4.76
C ASN A 202 0.77 -1.82 -4.81
N VAL A 203 0.29 -2.55 -5.79
CA VAL A 203 -1.14 -2.77 -6.08
C VAL A 203 -1.38 -4.23 -6.45
N LEU A 204 -2.62 -4.66 -6.63
CA LEU A 204 -2.94 -6.04 -6.98
C LEU A 204 -2.26 -6.50 -8.29
N LEU A 205 -2.02 -7.81 -8.43
CA LEU A 205 -1.26 -8.43 -9.54
C LEU A 205 -1.78 -8.03 -10.93
N GLY A 206 -3.08 -8.10 -11.16
CA GLY A 206 -3.67 -7.77 -12.47
C GLY A 206 -3.38 -6.33 -12.91
N PRO A 207 -3.67 -5.31 -12.09
CA PRO A 207 -3.24 -3.93 -12.35
C PRO A 207 -1.72 -3.76 -12.53
N VAL A 208 -0.88 -4.46 -11.76
CA VAL A 208 0.59 -4.40 -11.92
C VAL A 208 1.02 -4.78 -13.33
N GLU A 209 0.49 -5.86 -13.89
CA GLU A 209 0.83 -6.30 -15.25
C GLU A 209 0.43 -5.26 -16.31
N ALA A 210 -0.74 -4.67 -16.16
CA ALA A 210 -1.21 -3.61 -17.05
C ALA A 210 -0.37 -2.33 -16.91
N ILE A 211 0.06 -1.97 -15.70
CA ILE A 211 0.95 -0.85 -15.44
C ILE A 211 2.32 -1.10 -16.08
N LEU A 212 2.93 -2.28 -15.91
CA LEU A 212 4.21 -2.64 -16.52
C LEU A 212 4.19 -2.48 -18.05
N ALA A 213 3.06 -2.77 -18.69
CA ALA A 213 2.91 -2.59 -20.15
C ALA A 213 2.99 -1.12 -20.57
N ARG A 214 2.63 -0.18 -19.70
CA ARG A 214 2.46 1.25 -19.97
C ARG A 214 3.61 2.12 -19.44
N LEU A 215 4.38 1.60 -18.47
CA LEU A 215 5.48 2.33 -17.86
C LEU A 215 6.54 2.72 -18.91
N ASP A 216 7.06 3.93 -18.79
CA ASP A 216 8.32 4.37 -19.40
C ASP A 216 9.32 4.68 -18.30
N ALA A 217 10.01 3.62 -17.85
CA ALA A 217 11.02 3.67 -16.79
C ALA A 217 12.15 2.69 -17.11
N ARG A 218 13.31 2.88 -16.49
CA ARG A 218 14.46 1.95 -16.63
C ARG A 218 14.34 0.75 -15.72
N GLU A 219 13.86 1.00 -14.51
CA GLU A 219 13.64 -0.01 -13.46
C GLU A 219 12.19 0.09 -12.97
N ALA A 220 11.63 -1.04 -12.56
CA ALA A 220 10.34 -1.10 -11.92
C ALA A 220 10.42 -2.00 -10.69
N ILE A 221 9.80 -1.56 -9.59
CA ILE A 221 9.55 -2.38 -8.41
C ILE A 221 8.05 -2.58 -8.31
N THR A 222 7.62 -3.82 -8.14
CA THR A 222 6.20 -4.14 -8.02
C THR A 222 5.95 -5.04 -6.81
N SER A 223 4.80 -4.90 -6.19
CA SER A 223 4.32 -5.72 -5.07
C SER A 223 2.80 -5.66 -4.99
N GLY A 224 2.19 -6.33 -3.98
CA GLY A 224 0.74 -6.43 -3.80
C GLY A 224 0.20 -7.78 -4.25
N TYR A 225 1.04 -8.81 -4.28
CA TYR A 225 0.72 -10.19 -4.64
C TYR A 225 1.46 -11.18 -3.74
N LEU A 226 1.01 -12.43 -3.74
CA LEU A 226 1.54 -13.48 -2.86
C LEU A 226 2.88 -14.03 -3.35
N ALA A 227 3.65 -14.59 -2.43
CA ALA A 227 4.84 -15.35 -2.74
C ALA A 227 4.50 -16.49 -3.72
N GLY A 228 5.31 -16.63 -4.79
CA GLY A 228 5.06 -17.56 -5.88
C GLY A 228 4.25 -16.97 -7.05
N GLU A 229 3.56 -15.85 -6.87
CA GLU A 229 3.01 -15.06 -7.95
C GLU A 229 4.06 -14.08 -8.46
N ARG A 230 4.09 -13.85 -9.76
CA ARG A 230 4.99 -12.85 -10.36
C ARG A 230 4.36 -12.24 -11.59
N PRO A 231 4.29 -10.90 -11.67
CA PRO A 231 3.83 -10.25 -12.88
C PRO A 231 4.81 -10.52 -14.03
N ALA A 232 4.26 -10.72 -15.22
CA ALA A 232 5.04 -11.00 -16.41
C ALA A 232 4.75 -10.00 -17.52
N HIS A 233 5.82 -9.44 -18.10
CA HIS A 233 5.70 -8.58 -19.26
C HIS A 233 6.95 -8.68 -20.15
N ALA A 234 6.77 -8.87 -21.47
CA ALA A 234 7.87 -9.11 -22.42
C ALA A 234 8.92 -7.99 -22.46
N GLY A 235 8.54 -6.74 -22.20
CA GLY A 235 9.44 -5.57 -22.18
C GLY A 235 10.34 -5.48 -20.96
N TRP A 236 10.16 -6.35 -19.95
CA TRP A 236 10.87 -6.31 -18.69
C TRP A 236 11.67 -7.60 -18.46
N GLY A 237 12.86 -7.45 -17.93
CA GLY A 237 13.71 -8.55 -17.43
C GLY A 237 13.64 -8.57 -15.91
N HIS A 238 13.28 -9.71 -15.34
CA HIS A 238 13.31 -9.90 -13.89
C HIS A 238 14.74 -9.80 -13.36
N VAL A 239 14.95 -9.11 -12.26
CA VAL A 239 16.25 -8.90 -11.61
C VAL A 239 16.33 -9.67 -10.30
N GLU A 240 15.39 -9.44 -9.40
CA GLU A 240 15.36 -10.08 -8.08
C GLU A 240 13.93 -10.10 -7.50
N THR A 241 13.68 -11.05 -6.61
CA THR A 241 12.47 -11.16 -5.79
C THR A 241 12.86 -11.06 -4.33
N ALA A 242 12.09 -10.32 -3.55
CA ALA A 242 12.11 -10.32 -2.10
C ALA A 242 10.78 -10.85 -1.58
N GLU A 243 10.80 -11.65 -0.50
CA GLU A 243 9.61 -12.26 0.10
C GLU A 243 9.57 -11.98 1.61
N LEU A 244 8.38 -11.75 2.15
CA LEU A 244 8.16 -11.52 3.56
C LEU A 244 6.71 -11.90 3.92
N ASP A 245 6.54 -12.75 4.92
CA ASP A 245 5.23 -13.12 5.48
C ASP A 245 4.22 -13.56 4.40
N GLY A 246 4.67 -14.36 3.41
CA GLY A 246 3.83 -14.87 2.32
C GLY A 246 3.57 -13.88 1.17
N TRP A 247 4.13 -12.68 1.22
CA TRP A 247 4.05 -11.68 0.16
C TRP A 247 5.36 -11.57 -0.63
N ALA A 248 5.26 -11.11 -1.87
CA ALA A 248 6.41 -10.88 -2.73
C ALA A 248 6.49 -9.44 -3.25
N ALA A 249 7.71 -9.00 -3.51
CA ALA A 249 8.02 -7.86 -4.35
C ALA A 249 9.11 -8.21 -5.34
N ASP A 250 8.96 -7.75 -6.56
CA ASP A 250 9.90 -8.02 -7.64
C ASP A 250 10.49 -6.72 -8.18
N ARG A 251 11.79 -6.77 -8.52
CA ARG A 251 12.46 -5.74 -9.28
C ARG A 251 12.68 -6.19 -10.72
N PHE A 252 12.37 -5.31 -11.63
CA PHE A 252 12.50 -5.50 -13.07
C PHE A 252 13.37 -4.42 -13.68
N ARG A 253 14.06 -4.78 -14.77
CA ARG A 253 14.81 -3.84 -15.62
C ARG A 253 14.25 -3.85 -17.03
N ARG A 254 14.10 -2.66 -17.63
CA ARG A 254 13.68 -2.53 -19.01
C ARG A 254 14.66 -3.25 -19.93
N ARG A 255 14.15 -4.09 -20.84
CA ARG A 255 14.97 -4.72 -21.88
C ARG A 255 15.35 -3.71 -22.94
N LEU A 256 16.61 -3.74 -23.41
CA LEU A 256 17.07 -2.87 -24.48
C LEU A 256 16.24 -3.09 -25.76
N GLY A 257 15.73 -2.01 -26.34
CA GLY A 257 14.89 -2.06 -27.55
C GLY A 257 13.41 -2.28 -27.33
N ALA A 258 12.96 -2.52 -26.09
CA ALA A 258 11.55 -2.54 -25.73
C ALA A 258 11.12 -1.10 -25.35
N GLY A 259 10.59 -0.35 -26.32
CA GLY A 259 9.87 0.90 -26.03
C GLY A 259 8.56 0.61 -25.27
N PRO A 260 7.91 1.63 -24.66
CA PRO A 260 6.55 1.48 -24.18
C PRO A 260 5.69 0.98 -25.34
N ALA A 261 4.75 0.06 -25.07
CA ALA A 261 3.85 -0.40 -26.12
C ALA A 261 3.14 0.83 -26.69
N SER A 262 3.45 1.20 -27.93
CA SER A 262 2.78 2.30 -28.61
C SER A 262 1.29 2.06 -28.50
N ALA A 263 0.55 2.99 -27.89
CA ALA A 263 -0.89 2.97 -27.91
C ALA A 263 -1.31 2.90 -29.39
N THR A 264 -1.73 1.74 -29.85
CA THR A 264 -2.35 1.59 -31.15
C THR A 264 -3.65 2.38 -31.05
N ILE A 265 -3.63 3.59 -31.59
CA ILE A 265 -4.85 4.34 -31.87
C ILE A 265 -5.59 3.47 -32.88
N LEU A 266 -6.62 2.78 -32.43
CA LEU A 266 -7.59 2.15 -33.31
C LEU A 266 -8.33 3.26 -34.06
N PRO A 267 -8.55 3.10 -35.37
CA PRO A 267 -9.17 4.08 -36.23
C PRO A 267 -10.62 4.38 -35.85
#